data_a50906e4635292de178eff49d7d3f822
#
_entry.id   a50906e4635292de178eff49d7d3f822
#
_cell.length_a   1.000
_cell.length_b   1.000
_cell.length_c   1.000
_cell.angle_alpha   90.00
_cell.angle_beta   90.00
_cell.angle_gamma   90.00
#
_symmetry.space_group_name_H-M   'P 1'
#
loop_
_entity.id
_entity.type
_entity.pdbx_description
1 polymer ?
#
loop_
_entity_poly.entity_id
_entity_poly.type
_entity_poly.pdbx_seq_one_letter_code
_entity_poly.pdbx_strand_id
1 'polypeptide(L)'
;GLANAILLPYVMRYNLDADYRKFAEIADAMGEDIRGLSIVESAELAVMAVENLLETIGIPKTLDEVNVDHNLVADMAASAIVDSVGCNTNPKPTSLEACIGVFDQAFKK
;
A
#
# COMPACT_ATOMS: atom_id res chain seq x y z
N GLY A 1 -2.89 -10.26 8.71
CA GLY A 1 -3.29 -11.23 7.82
C GLY A 1 -3.51 -10.86 6.38
N LEU A 2 -4.49 -11.51 5.81
CA LEU A 2 -4.80 -11.37 4.38
C LEU A 2 -5.17 -9.94 4.00
N ALA A 3 -5.98 -9.27 4.81
CA ALA A 3 -6.39 -7.89 4.54
C ALA A 3 -5.18 -6.94 4.50
N ASN A 4 -4.22 -7.14 5.40
CA ASN A 4 -3.00 -6.33 5.42
C ASN A 4 -2.17 -6.54 4.14
N ALA A 5 -2.09 -7.78 3.65
CA ALA A 5 -1.39 -8.07 2.42
C ALA A 5 -2.06 -7.39 1.22
N ILE A 6 -3.37 -7.43 1.15
CA ILE A 6 -4.13 -6.77 0.10
C ILE A 6 -3.92 -5.24 0.13
N LEU A 7 -3.90 -4.67 1.34
CA LEU A 7 -3.76 -3.22 1.51
C LEU A 7 -2.35 -2.72 1.22
N LEU A 8 -1.33 -3.55 1.31
CA LEU A 8 0.06 -3.12 1.24
C LEU A 8 0.39 -2.27 0.00
N PRO A 9 0.06 -2.66 -1.24
CA PRO A 9 0.37 -1.82 -2.40
C PRO A 9 -0.32 -0.46 -2.34
N TYR A 10 -1.55 -0.40 -1.83
CA TYR A 10 -2.29 0.86 -1.72
C TYR A 10 -1.66 1.79 -0.70
N VAL A 11 -1.20 1.26 0.43
CA VAL A 11 -0.47 2.03 1.45
C VAL A 11 0.87 2.51 0.88
N MET A 12 1.58 1.67 0.16
CA MET A 12 2.84 2.05 -0.48
C MET A 12 2.63 3.22 -1.45
N ARG A 13 1.58 3.16 -2.28
CA ARG A 13 1.27 4.26 -3.20
C ARG A 13 0.95 5.55 -2.47
N TYR A 14 0.22 5.47 -1.36
CA TYR A 14 -0.08 6.63 -0.54
C TYR A 14 1.20 7.28 -0.01
N ASN A 15 2.18 6.48 0.41
CA ASN A 15 3.42 6.97 1.02
C ASN A 15 4.52 7.30 0.01
N LEU A 16 4.35 6.95 -1.25
CA LEU A 16 5.42 6.97 -2.25
C LEU A 16 6.13 8.31 -2.33
N ASP A 17 5.37 9.41 -2.35
CA ASP A 17 5.92 10.75 -2.49
C ASP A 17 6.51 11.32 -1.19
N ALA A 18 6.40 10.61 -0.09
CA ALA A 18 7.03 11.00 1.17
C ALA A 18 8.54 10.74 1.15
N ASP A 19 8.97 9.68 0.45
CA ASP A 19 10.39 9.34 0.35
C ASP A 19 10.66 8.42 -0.85
N TYR A 20 10.73 9.02 -2.02
CA TYR A 20 11.01 8.27 -3.26
C TYR A 20 12.31 7.48 -3.18
N ARG A 21 13.34 8.05 -2.54
CA ARG A 21 14.65 7.39 -2.45
C ARG A 21 14.55 6.05 -1.72
N LYS A 22 13.82 6.03 -0.62
CA LYS A 22 13.65 4.80 0.16
C LYS A 22 12.92 3.72 -0.64
N PHE A 23 11.88 4.09 -1.37
CA PHE A 23 11.16 3.15 -2.22
C PHE A 23 12.03 2.67 -3.39
N ALA A 24 12.86 3.54 -3.96
CA ALA A 24 13.81 3.14 -4.99
C ALA A 24 14.80 2.09 -4.44
N GLU A 25 15.28 2.27 -3.22
CA GLU A 25 16.14 1.29 -2.56
C GLU A 25 15.42 -0.05 -2.34
N ILE A 26 14.14 0.00 -2.01
CA ILE A 26 13.32 -1.21 -1.87
C ILE A 26 13.23 -1.95 -3.21
N ALA A 27 13.00 -1.24 -4.31
CA ALA A 27 12.95 -1.85 -5.63
C ALA A 27 14.26 -2.55 -5.98
N ASP A 28 15.37 -1.89 -5.71
CA ASP A 28 16.70 -2.47 -5.93
C ASP A 28 16.88 -3.73 -5.08
N ALA A 29 16.52 -3.66 -3.80
CA ALA A 29 16.63 -4.79 -2.88
C ALA A 29 15.75 -5.97 -3.30
N MET A 30 14.64 -5.72 -3.98
CA MET A 30 13.74 -6.77 -4.49
C MET A 30 14.24 -7.37 -5.81
N GLY A 31 15.38 -6.90 -6.32
CA GLY A 31 15.96 -7.43 -7.54
C GLY A 31 15.51 -6.76 -8.83
N GLU A 32 14.80 -5.62 -8.73
CA GLU A 32 14.40 -4.87 -9.92
C GLU A 32 15.59 -4.12 -10.51
N ASP A 33 15.64 -4.02 -11.83
CA ASP A 33 16.70 -3.29 -12.52
C ASP A 33 16.31 -1.82 -12.60
N ILE A 34 16.92 -1.00 -11.74
CA ILE A 34 16.62 0.44 -11.67
C ILE A 34 17.60 1.29 -12.46
N ARG A 35 18.56 0.68 -13.16
CA ARG A 35 19.57 1.42 -13.93
C ARG A 35 18.89 2.21 -15.06
N GLY A 36 19.26 3.47 -15.17
CA GLY A 36 18.70 4.33 -16.19
C GLY A 36 17.34 4.92 -15.88
N LEU A 37 16.76 4.58 -14.73
CA LEU A 37 15.47 5.11 -14.31
C LEU A 37 15.65 6.30 -13.38
N SER A 38 14.66 7.21 -13.39
CA SER A 38 14.61 8.28 -12.41
C SER A 38 14.29 7.70 -11.02
N ILE A 39 14.50 8.49 -9.98
CA ILE A 39 14.14 8.09 -8.62
C ILE A 39 12.64 7.78 -8.50
N VAL A 40 11.80 8.59 -9.14
CA VAL A 40 10.35 8.38 -9.13
C VAL A 40 9.98 7.07 -9.83
N GLU A 41 10.53 6.82 -11.00
CA GLU A 41 10.29 5.58 -11.74
C GLU A 41 10.76 4.36 -10.95
N SER A 42 11.93 4.46 -10.32
CA SER A 42 12.47 3.39 -9.48
C SER A 42 11.57 3.12 -8.27
N ALA A 43 11.06 4.17 -7.65
CA ALA A 43 10.14 4.03 -6.52
C ALA A 43 8.83 3.35 -6.92
N GLU A 44 8.28 3.71 -8.08
CA GLU A 44 7.07 3.07 -8.61
C GLU A 44 7.28 1.59 -8.88
N LEU A 45 8.49 1.20 -9.31
CA LEU A 45 8.83 -0.22 -9.49
C LEU A 45 8.72 -1.00 -8.19
N ALA A 46 8.99 -0.39 -7.03
CA ALA A 46 8.83 -1.08 -5.75
C ALA A 46 7.39 -1.52 -5.54
N VAL A 47 6.42 -0.65 -5.85
CA VAL A 47 5.00 -0.98 -5.74
C VAL A 47 4.63 -2.09 -6.72
N MET A 48 5.07 -1.97 -7.97
CA MET A 48 4.81 -2.99 -8.99
C MET A 48 5.39 -4.33 -8.62
N ALA A 49 6.60 -4.35 -8.04
CA ALA A 49 7.25 -5.59 -7.60
C ALA A 49 6.44 -6.27 -6.49
N VAL A 50 5.92 -5.50 -5.54
CA VAL A 50 5.06 -6.02 -4.48
C VAL A 50 3.75 -6.54 -5.06
N GLU A 51 3.13 -5.81 -5.98
CA GLU A 51 1.90 -6.26 -6.64
C GLU A 51 2.12 -7.59 -7.38
N ASN A 52 3.23 -7.71 -8.11
CA ASN A 52 3.57 -8.94 -8.81
C ASN A 52 3.81 -10.10 -7.86
N LEU A 53 4.50 -9.84 -6.75
CA LEU A 53 4.75 -10.87 -5.74
C LEU A 53 3.44 -11.37 -5.14
N LEU A 54 2.54 -10.46 -4.76
CA LEU A 54 1.25 -10.83 -4.18
C LEU A 54 0.40 -11.63 -5.17
N GLU A 55 0.40 -11.24 -6.44
CA GLU A 55 -0.31 -11.98 -7.48
C GLU A 55 0.27 -13.41 -7.63
N THR A 56 1.60 -13.52 -7.62
CA THR A 56 2.29 -14.80 -7.77
C THR A 56 1.93 -15.76 -6.63
N ILE A 57 1.79 -15.28 -5.41
CA ILE A 57 1.43 -16.11 -4.27
C ILE A 57 -0.07 -16.26 -4.06
N GLY A 58 -0.89 -15.68 -4.96
CA GLY A 58 -2.33 -15.88 -4.95
C GLY A 58 -3.12 -14.95 -4.04
N ILE A 59 -2.56 -13.80 -3.67
CA ILE A 59 -3.29 -12.83 -2.85
C ILE A 59 -4.24 -12.02 -3.76
N PRO A 60 -5.53 -11.91 -3.42
CA PRO A 60 -6.48 -11.09 -4.18
C PRO A 60 -6.06 -9.62 -4.23
N LYS A 61 -6.49 -8.91 -5.28
CA LYS A 61 -6.11 -7.51 -5.49
C LYS A 61 -6.98 -6.52 -4.71
N THR A 62 -8.18 -6.92 -4.34
CA THR A 62 -9.14 -6.03 -3.68
C THR A 62 -9.80 -6.73 -2.50
N LEU A 63 -10.25 -5.91 -1.55
CA LEU A 63 -10.88 -6.41 -0.32
C LEU A 63 -12.24 -7.05 -0.56
N ASP A 64 -12.99 -6.60 -1.56
CA ASP A 64 -14.29 -7.18 -1.88
C ASP A 64 -14.17 -8.64 -2.35
N GLU A 65 -13.02 -9.03 -2.88
CA GLU A 65 -12.79 -10.42 -3.30
C GLU A 65 -12.68 -11.37 -2.10
N VAL A 66 -12.49 -10.85 -0.90
CA VAL A 66 -12.39 -11.67 0.33
C VAL A 66 -13.55 -11.40 1.29
N ASN A 67 -14.67 -10.92 0.77
CA ASN A 67 -15.92 -10.71 1.53
C ASN A 67 -15.83 -9.64 2.62
N VAL A 68 -14.96 -8.65 2.46
CA VAL A 68 -14.96 -7.49 3.34
C VAL A 68 -16.04 -6.52 2.84
N ASP A 69 -16.93 -6.10 3.73
CA ASP A 69 -18.02 -5.20 3.40
C ASP A 69 -17.50 -3.76 3.27
N HIS A 70 -17.74 -3.14 2.12
CA HIS A 70 -17.33 -1.76 1.87
C HIS A 70 -17.94 -0.77 2.89
N ASN A 71 -19.12 -1.09 3.43
CA ASN A 71 -19.75 -0.26 4.45
C ASN A 71 -18.96 -0.16 5.76
N LEU A 72 -17.97 -1.06 5.96
CA LEU A 72 -17.11 -1.05 7.14
C LEU A 72 -15.88 -0.16 6.98
N VAL A 73 -15.67 0.46 5.81
CA VAL A 73 -14.47 1.26 5.53
C VAL A 73 -14.24 2.34 6.58
N ALA A 74 -15.28 3.11 6.93
CA ALA A 74 -15.15 4.18 7.91
C ALA A 74 -14.72 3.65 9.28
N ASP A 75 -15.30 2.53 9.71
CA ASP A 75 -14.96 1.90 11.00
C ASP A 75 -13.55 1.33 10.99
N MET A 76 -13.16 0.69 9.89
CA MET A 76 -11.80 0.14 9.75
C MET A 76 -10.76 1.26 9.76
N ALA A 77 -11.03 2.36 9.06
CA ALA A 77 -10.13 3.50 9.02
C ALA A 77 -9.99 4.16 10.41
N ALA A 78 -11.10 4.30 11.13
CA ALA A 78 -11.08 4.86 12.48
C ALA A 78 -10.25 3.98 13.42
N SER A 79 -10.42 2.66 13.36
CA SER A 79 -9.63 1.72 14.16
C SER A 79 -8.15 1.81 13.80
N ALA A 80 -7.82 1.92 12.52
CA ALA A 80 -6.44 2.00 12.07
C ALA A 80 -5.74 3.24 12.63
N ILE A 81 -6.43 4.38 12.69
CA ILE A 81 -5.85 5.62 13.21
C ILE A 81 -5.64 5.54 14.72
N VAL A 82 -6.61 5.00 15.46
CA VAL A 82 -6.57 4.97 16.93
C VAL A 82 -5.63 3.89 17.45
N ASP A 83 -5.72 2.69 16.88
CA ASP A 83 -5.10 1.50 17.46
C ASP A 83 -3.84 1.03 16.72
N SER A 84 -3.60 1.52 15.51
CA SER A 84 -2.52 1.00 14.69
C SER A 84 -1.19 1.68 14.97
N VAL A 85 -0.20 0.90 15.37
CA VAL A 85 1.18 1.36 15.44
C VAL A 85 1.66 1.81 14.06
N GLY A 86 1.19 1.16 13.00
CA GLY A 86 1.53 1.51 11.64
C GLY A 86 1.15 2.93 11.25
N CYS A 87 -0.01 3.42 11.71
CA CYS A 87 -0.42 4.79 11.44
C CYS A 87 0.48 5.81 12.13
N ASN A 88 0.92 5.50 13.36
CA ASN A 88 1.80 6.39 14.11
C ASN A 88 3.21 6.44 13.54
N THR A 89 3.65 5.38 12.89
CA THR A 89 5.00 5.27 12.32
C THR A 89 5.02 5.45 10.80
N ASN A 90 3.88 5.79 10.21
CA ASN A 90 3.78 5.97 8.77
C ASN A 90 4.64 7.16 8.31
N PRO A 91 5.39 7.04 7.19
CA PRO A 91 6.24 8.13 6.69
C PRO A 91 5.48 9.40 6.36
N LYS A 92 4.20 9.29 6.03
CA LYS A 92 3.36 10.42 5.67
C LYS A 92 2.31 10.64 6.75
N PRO A 93 2.02 11.90 7.14
CA PRO A 93 0.96 12.17 8.10
C PRO A 93 -0.35 11.54 7.64
N THR A 94 -1.05 10.90 8.57
CA THR A 94 -2.32 10.25 8.27
C THR A 94 -3.46 10.97 8.96
N SER A 95 -4.63 10.93 8.33
CA SER A 95 -5.89 11.41 8.86
C SER A 95 -6.95 10.36 8.61
N LEU A 96 -8.10 10.51 9.26
CA LEU A 96 -9.23 9.62 9.02
C LEU A 96 -9.62 9.62 7.52
N GLU A 97 -9.67 10.80 6.90
CA GLU A 97 -10.02 10.93 5.49
C GLU A 97 -9.01 10.22 4.58
N ALA A 98 -7.71 10.37 4.88
CA ALA A 98 -6.67 9.70 4.10
C ALA A 98 -6.77 8.19 4.23
N CYS A 99 -7.00 7.67 5.43
CA CYS A 99 -7.19 6.23 5.65
C CYS A 99 -8.43 5.71 4.92
N ILE A 100 -9.54 6.43 4.97
CA ILE A 100 -10.73 6.07 4.22
C ILE A 100 -10.41 6.00 2.72
N GLY A 101 -9.67 6.97 2.20
CA GLY A 101 -9.26 6.98 0.80
C GLY A 101 -8.45 5.75 0.41
N VAL A 102 -7.50 5.34 1.24
CA VAL A 102 -6.68 4.15 0.98
C VAL A 102 -7.56 2.89 0.97
N PHE A 103 -8.45 2.73 1.96
CA PHE A 103 -9.35 1.60 2.01
C PHE A 103 -10.30 1.58 0.80
N ASP A 104 -10.84 2.74 0.41
CA ASP A 104 -11.72 2.84 -0.76
C ASP A 104 -11.02 2.36 -2.02
N GLN A 105 -9.76 2.74 -2.23
CA GLN A 105 -9.00 2.29 -3.39
C GLN A 105 -8.84 0.76 -3.39
N ALA A 106 -8.73 0.15 -2.24
CA ALA A 106 -8.57 -1.30 -2.12
C ALA A 106 -9.84 -2.07 -2.52
N PHE A 107 -10.98 -1.41 -2.68
CA PHE A 107 -12.21 -2.02 -3.18
C PHE A 107 -12.39 -1.85 -4.69
N LYS A 108 -11.56 -1.04 -5.35
CA LYS A 108 -11.64 -0.81 -6.80
C LYS A 108 -10.77 -1.80 -7.56
N LYS A 109 -11.20 -2.10 -8.75
CA LYS A 109 -10.44 -2.95 -9.66
C LYS A 109 -9.68 -2.12 -10.69
#